data_fafe07d53aa4a39f234f5b4adc10deb0
#
_entry.id   fafe07d53aa4a39f234f5b4adc10deb0
#
_cell.length_a   1.000
_cell.length_b   1.000
_cell.length_c   1.000
_cell.angle_alpha   90.00
_cell.angle_beta   90.00
_cell.angle_gamma   90.00
#
_symmetry.space_group_name_H-M   'P 1'
#
loop_
_entity.id
_entity.type
_entity.pdbx_description
1 polymer ?
#
loop_
_entity_poly.entity_id
_entity_poly.type
_entity_poly.pdbx_seq_one_letter_code
_entity_poly.pdbx_strand_id
1 'polypeptide(L)'
;GNPCVDAVDTFKKGYTETFEVFTSSHQLSSKPMIALLAGSRKQEIKDNLPLMLEAAKKFTKDYQLVLAGAPSMDTSSYQPYLREDVPVRIVFGQTYPLLAHAKAALVTSGTATLETALFKVPQVVCYYTPIGKFISWLRKKILKVQFISLVNLVAGKEVVRELVADSMTVPNVQYELNALLYDKAYRNNMLAEYDRMIEILGPAGAS
;
A
#
# COMPACT_ATOMS: atom_id res chain seq x y z
N GLY A 1 21.12 -8.96 6.43
CA GLY A 1 19.91 -8.26 6.82
C GLY A 1 19.00 -7.97 5.65
N ASN A 2 17.78 -7.55 5.92
CA ASN A 2 16.81 -7.19 4.90
C ASN A 2 16.98 -5.72 4.50
N PRO A 3 17.25 -5.42 3.21
CA PRO A 3 17.45 -4.02 2.77
C PRO A 3 16.27 -3.09 3.08
N CYS A 4 15.02 -3.60 3.05
CA CYS A 4 13.86 -2.79 3.38
C CYS A 4 13.86 -2.38 4.84
N VAL A 5 14.22 -3.29 5.75
CA VAL A 5 14.32 -2.99 7.18
C VAL A 5 15.36 -1.90 7.43
N ASP A 6 16.52 -2.03 6.80
CA ASP A 6 17.61 -1.06 6.96
C ASP A 6 17.21 0.32 6.41
N ALA A 7 16.60 0.37 5.23
CA ALA A 7 16.18 1.61 4.61
C ALA A 7 15.10 2.34 5.43
N VAL A 8 14.09 1.61 5.90
CA VAL A 8 13.02 2.18 6.71
C VAL A 8 13.55 2.65 8.07
N ASP A 9 14.41 1.87 8.71
CA ASP A 9 15.01 2.24 9.98
C ASP A 9 15.85 3.51 9.85
N THR A 10 16.70 3.60 8.84
CA THR A 10 17.50 4.80 8.55
C THR A 10 16.62 6.02 8.35
N PHE A 11 15.56 5.88 7.57
CA PHE A 11 14.61 6.97 7.35
C PHE A 11 13.97 7.43 8.66
N LYS A 12 13.44 6.49 9.45
CA LYS A 12 12.76 6.82 10.72
C LYS A 12 13.65 7.54 11.71
N LYS A 13 14.92 7.23 11.75
CA LYS A 13 15.87 7.90 12.64
C LYS A 13 16.08 9.36 12.33
N GLY A 14 15.97 9.75 11.07
CA GLY A 14 16.18 11.12 10.62
C GLY A 14 14.91 11.91 10.31
N TYR A 15 13.76 11.29 10.36
CA TYR A 15 12.50 11.91 9.95
C TYR A 15 11.74 12.43 11.17
N THR A 16 11.51 13.74 11.20
CA THR A 16 10.87 14.42 12.33
C THR A 16 9.65 15.26 11.95
N GLU A 17 9.26 15.28 10.68
CA GLU A 17 8.10 16.08 10.24
C GLU A 17 6.82 15.56 10.88
N THR A 18 5.97 16.48 11.33
CA THR A 18 4.63 16.17 11.81
C THR A 18 3.68 15.97 10.63
N PHE A 19 2.52 15.38 10.90
CA PHE A 19 1.45 15.29 9.92
C PHE A 19 1.10 16.67 9.34
N GLU A 20 1.01 17.69 10.19
CA GLU A 20 0.65 19.04 9.78
C GLU A 20 1.71 19.64 8.85
N VAL A 21 2.98 19.45 9.14
CA VAL A 21 4.07 19.93 8.28
C VAL A 21 4.05 19.20 6.94
N PHE A 22 3.92 17.88 6.96
CA PHE A 22 3.87 17.10 5.73
C PHE A 22 2.68 17.52 4.84
N THR A 23 1.48 17.62 5.41
CA THR A 23 0.30 18.00 4.64
C THR A 23 0.38 19.41 4.09
N SER A 24 0.88 20.36 4.89
CA SER A 24 1.06 21.76 4.42
C SER A 24 2.07 21.85 3.29
N SER A 25 3.19 21.14 3.40
CA SER A 25 4.27 21.17 2.40
C SER A 25 3.84 20.65 1.04
N HIS A 26 2.82 19.79 1.00
CA HIS A 26 2.36 19.15 -0.24
C HIS A 26 0.96 19.59 -0.67
N GLN A 27 0.47 20.70 -0.13
CA GLN A 27 -0.87 21.24 -0.39
C GLN A 27 -1.98 20.19 -0.18
N LEU A 28 -1.83 19.38 0.87
CA LEU A 28 -2.81 18.41 1.28
C LEU A 28 -3.76 19.00 2.30
N SER A 29 -4.94 18.39 2.46
CA SER A 29 -5.89 18.80 3.49
C SER A 29 -5.49 18.24 4.87
N SER A 30 -6.24 18.60 5.89
CA SER A 30 -6.05 18.07 7.25
C SER A 30 -6.76 16.73 7.50
N LYS A 31 -7.45 16.19 6.49
CA LYS A 31 -8.10 14.89 6.63
C LYS A 31 -7.05 13.77 6.77
N PRO A 32 -7.36 12.71 7.52
CA PRO A 32 -6.50 11.53 7.54
C PRO A 32 -6.30 10.98 6.13
N MET A 33 -5.14 10.41 5.87
CA MET A 33 -4.75 10.00 4.52
C MET A 33 -4.94 8.51 4.31
N ILE A 34 -5.47 8.16 3.13
CA ILE A 34 -5.38 6.82 2.56
C ILE A 34 -4.30 6.90 1.48
N ALA A 35 -3.21 6.15 1.68
CA ALA A 35 -2.13 6.08 0.71
C ALA A 35 -2.47 5.09 -0.40
N LEU A 36 -2.23 5.49 -1.65
CA LEU A 36 -2.37 4.61 -2.81
C LEU A 36 -0.99 4.36 -3.39
N LEU A 37 -0.57 3.10 -3.38
CA LEU A 37 0.71 2.66 -3.94
C LEU A 37 0.41 1.73 -5.11
N ALA A 38 0.23 2.32 -6.29
CA ALA A 38 -0.28 1.63 -7.48
C ALA A 38 0.79 0.90 -8.31
N GLY A 39 2.01 0.80 -7.77
CA GLY A 39 3.11 0.14 -8.43
C GLY A 39 4.08 1.11 -9.10
N SER A 40 5.18 0.56 -9.60
CA SER A 40 6.27 1.33 -10.21
C SER A 40 6.35 1.16 -11.73
N ARG A 41 5.51 0.34 -12.31
CA ARG A 41 5.47 0.06 -13.74
C ARG A 41 4.18 0.58 -14.36
N LYS A 42 4.26 1.05 -15.61
CA LYS A 42 3.10 1.58 -16.34
C LYS A 42 1.93 0.60 -16.38
N GLN A 43 2.22 -0.70 -16.59
CA GLN A 43 1.18 -1.73 -16.65
C GLN A 43 0.50 -1.92 -15.29
N GLU A 44 1.26 -1.89 -14.20
CA GLU A 44 0.69 -1.99 -12.85
C GLU A 44 -0.25 -0.82 -12.54
N ILE A 45 0.17 0.39 -12.90
CA ILE A 45 -0.64 1.60 -12.72
C ILE A 45 -1.94 1.47 -13.52
N LYS A 46 -1.85 1.10 -14.78
CA LYS A 46 -3.00 0.90 -15.66
C LYS A 46 -3.98 -0.14 -15.11
N ASP A 47 -3.45 -1.26 -14.62
CA ASP A 47 -4.28 -2.37 -14.15
C ASP A 47 -4.90 -2.11 -12.78
N ASN A 48 -4.24 -1.34 -11.90
CA ASN A 48 -4.64 -1.25 -10.50
C ASN A 48 -5.21 0.10 -10.08
N LEU A 49 -4.68 1.21 -10.59
CA LEU A 49 -5.10 2.54 -10.14
C LEU A 49 -6.60 2.82 -10.38
N PRO A 50 -7.19 2.46 -11.53
CA PRO A 50 -8.61 2.72 -11.74
C PRO A 50 -9.52 2.05 -10.69
N LEU A 51 -9.23 0.80 -10.34
CA LEU A 51 -10.00 0.06 -9.33
C LEU A 51 -9.77 0.64 -7.93
N MET A 52 -8.54 1.03 -7.61
CA MET A 52 -8.23 1.68 -6.34
C MET A 52 -9.01 2.98 -6.17
N LEU A 53 -9.03 3.83 -7.19
CA LEU A 53 -9.75 5.10 -7.15
C LEU A 53 -11.25 4.90 -7.02
N GLU A 54 -11.84 3.99 -7.79
CA GLU A 54 -13.26 3.69 -7.70
C GLU A 54 -13.65 3.19 -6.33
N ALA A 55 -12.87 2.28 -5.76
CA ALA A 55 -13.13 1.75 -4.42
C ALA A 55 -12.95 2.82 -3.34
N ALA A 56 -11.89 3.60 -3.41
CA ALA A 56 -11.57 4.61 -2.40
C ALA A 56 -12.50 5.83 -2.45
N LYS A 57 -13.17 6.07 -3.56
CA LYS A 57 -14.13 7.17 -3.72
C LYS A 57 -15.14 7.24 -2.57
N LYS A 58 -15.61 6.09 -2.12
CA LYS A 58 -16.60 5.98 -1.04
C LYS A 58 -16.13 6.65 0.27
N PHE A 59 -14.83 6.79 0.47
CA PHE A 59 -14.24 7.25 1.73
C PHE A 59 -13.76 8.70 1.69
N THR A 60 -13.96 9.40 0.57
CA THR A 60 -13.41 10.76 0.37
C THR A 60 -14.09 11.86 1.19
N LYS A 61 -15.21 11.57 1.82
CA LYS A 61 -15.84 12.51 2.74
C LYS A 61 -14.96 12.72 3.99
N ASP A 62 -14.45 11.65 4.56
CA ASP A 62 -13.72 11.67 5.83
C ASP A 62 -12.21 11.50 5.67
N TYR A 63 -11.75 11.05 4.52
CA TYR A 63 -10.34 10.80 4.23
C TYR A 63 -9.92 11.49 2.94
N GLN A 64 -8.63 11.82 2.86
CA GLN A 64 -8.06 12.27 1.60
C GLN A 64 -7.24 11.15 0.97
N LEU A 65 -7.27 11.07 -0.35
CA LEU A 65 -6.51 10.09 -1.11
C LEU A 65 -5.20 10.72 -1.55
N VAL A 66 -4.08 10.07 -1.25
CA VAL A 66 -2.76 10.53 -1.66
C VAL A 66 -2.05 9.40 -2.40
N LEU A 67 -1.75 9.64 -3.66
CA LEU A 67 -1.07 8.68 -4.52
C LEU A 67 0.43 8.89 -4.43
N ALA A 68 1.16 7.83 -4.11
CA ALA A 68 2.62 7.85 -4.15
C ALA A 68 3.08 7.75 -5.61
N GLY A 69 3.60 8.83 -6.16
CA GLY A 69 4.16 8.83 -7.50
C GLY A 69 5.48 8.08 -7.54
N ALA A 70 5.61 7.13 -8.46
CA ALA A 70 6.84 6.36 -8.63
C ALA A 70 7.98 7.26 -9.11
N PRO A 71 9.23 7.04 -8.64
CA PRO A 71 10.36 7.90 -9.01
C PRO A 71 10.61 7.98 -10.52
N SER A 72 10.29 6.93 -11.27
CA SER A 72 10.47 6.88 -12.72
C SER A 72 9.32 7.48 -13.52
N MET A 73 8.28 7.98 -12.83
CA MET A 73 7.05 8.47 -13.44
C MET A 73 6.88 9.98 -13.19
N ASP A 74 6.05 10.59 -13.99
CA ASP A 74 5.61 11.97 -13.81
C ASP A 74 4.08 12.05 -13.83
N THR A 75 3.52 13.25 -13.72
CA THR A 75 2.08 13.45 -13.71
C THR A 75 1.41 12.86 -14.95
N SER A 76 2.06 12.93 -16.12
CA SER A 76 1.50 12.41 -17.37
C SER A 76 1.26 10.90 -17.34
N SER A 77 2.04 10.18 -16.55
CA SER A 77 1.89 8.72 -16.41
C SER A 77 0.59 8.32 -15.67
N TYR A 78 0.08 9.21 -14.85
CA TYR A 78 -1.13 8.97 -14.06
C TYR A 78 -2.37 9.65 -14.65
N GLN A 79 -2.19 10.73 -15.41
CA GLN A 79 -3.27 11.56 -15.93
C GLN A 79 -4.39 10.78 -16.62
N PRO A 80 -4.13 9.74 -17.45
CA PRO A 80 -5.19 9.00 -18.11
C PRO A 80 -6.16 8.30 -17.17
N TYR A 81 -5.76 8.06 -15.92
CA TYR A 81 -6.53 7.30 -14.93
C TYR A 81 -7.18 8.19 -13.88
N LEU A 82 -6.83 9.48 -13.83
CA LEU A 82 -7.40 10.41 -12.86
C LEU A 82 -8.82 10.78 -13.28
N ARG A 83 -9.69 10.97 -12.29
CA ARG A 83 -11.11 11.27 -12.49
C ARG A 83 -11.49 12.53 -11.73
N GLU A 84 -12.35 13.37 -12.35
CA GLU A 84 -12.84 14.59 -11.71
C GLU A 84 -13.69 14.29 -10.47
N ASP A 85 -14.38 13.15 -10.46
CA ASP A 85 -15.26 12.75 -9.37
C ASP A 85 -14.55 12.04 -8.21
N VAL A 86 -13.23 11.81 -8.32
CA VAL A 86 -12.41 11.19 -7.26
C VAL A 86 -11.22 12.11 -6.97
N PRO A 87 -11.33 13.00 -5.97
CA PRO A 87 -10.21 13.85 -5.60
C PRO A 87 -9.02 13.01 -5.12
N VAL A 88 -7.86 13.23 -5.72
CA VAL A 88 -6.60 12.58 -5.34
C VAL A 88 -5.44 13.54 -5.58
N ARG A 89 -4.48 13.54 -4.67
CA ARG A 89 -3.22 14.29 -4.82
C ARG A 89 -2.10 13.30 -5.07
N ILE A 90 -1.16 13.67 -5.93
CA ILE A 90 0.04 12.86 -6.21
C ILE A 90 1.22 13.52 -5.54
N VAL A 91 2.01 12.75 -4.79
CA VAL A 91 3.28 13.20 -4.21
C VAL A 91 4.41 12.32 -4.77
N PHE A 92 5.43 12.96 -5.34
CA PHE A 92 6.56 12.27 -5.94
C PHE A 92 7.76 12.26 -4.98
N GLY A 93 8.45 11.11 -4.91
CA GLY A 93 9.62 10.98 -4.05
C GLY A 93 9.30 11.04 -2.57
N GLN A 94 8.05 10.79 -2.18
CA GLN A 94 7.56 10.98 -0.81
C GLN A 94 6.88 9.73 -0.26
N THR A 95 7.23 8.54 -0.73
CA THR A 95 6.57 7.31 -0.29
C THR A 95 6.75 7.07 1.21
N TYR A 96 7.96 7.20 1.73
CA TYR A 96 8.22 6.99 3.15
C TYR A 96 7.58 8.06 4.03
N PRO A 97 7.71 9.36 3.72
CA PRO A 97 6.96 10.38 4.47
C PRO A 97 5.44 10.15 4.43
N LEU A 98 4.90 9.76 3.29
CA LEU A 98 3.48 9.44 3.16
C LEU A 98 3.09 8.27 4.08
N LEU A 99 3.85 7.18 4.05
CA LEU A 99 3.59 6.01 4.89
C LEU A 99 3.75 6.33 6.38
N ALA A 100 4.66 7.23 6.73
CA ALA A 100 4.84 7.65 8.12
C ALA A 100 3.57 8.28 8.71
N HIS A 101 2.69 8.84 7.88
CA HIS A 101 1.50 9.56 8.31
C HIS A 101 0.18 8.96 7.81
N ALA A 102 0.21 7.93 6.98
CA ALA A 102 -1.00 7.36 6.41
C ALA A 102 -1.81 6.57 7.45
N LYS A 103 -3.12 6.64 7.35
CA LYS A 103 -4.07 5.91 8.20
C LYS A 103 -4.29 4.48 7.71
N ALA A 104 -4.32 4.31 6.41
CA ALA A 104 -4.45 3.02 5.73
C ALA A 104 -3.83 3.13 4.34
N ALA A 105 -3.61 2.01 3.68
CA ALA A 105 -3.03 1.98 2.35
C ALA A 105 -3.65 0.90 1.47
N LEU A 106 -3.78 1.21 0.19
CA LEU A 106 -4.01 0.24 -0.87
C LEU A 106 -2.68 0.07 -1.60
N VAL A 107 -2.16 -1.14 -1.64
CA VAL A 107 -0.79 -1.40 -2.08
C VAL A 107 -0.76 -2.49 -3.13
N THR A 108 -0.19 -2.20 -4.28
CA THR A 108 0.13 -3.20 -5.29
C THR A 108 1.29 -4.07 -4.78
N SER A 109 1.33 -5.33 -5.16
CA SER A 109 2.32 -6.29 -4.66
C SER A 109 3.77 -5.87 -4.92
N GLY A 110 4.69 -6.45 -4.17
CA GLY A 110 6.12 -6.18 -4.25
C GLY A 110 6.68 -5.75 -2.89
N THR A 111 7.86 -5.12 -2.90
CA THR A 111 8.51 -4.66 -1.65
C THR A 111 7.71 -3.60 -0.92
N ALA A 112 6.84 -2.87 -1.63
CA ALA A 112 5.98 -1.85 -1.04
C ALA A 112 5.08 -2.40 0.08
N THR A 113 4.65 -3.66 -0.01
CA THR A 113 3.83 -4.28 1.05
C THR A 113 4.62 -4.41 2.35
N LEU A 114 5.89 -4.80 2.27
CA LEU A 114 6.75 -4.90 3.43
C LEU A 114 7.08 -3.52 4.01
N GLU A 115 7.41 -2.57 3.16
CA GLU A 115 7.67 -1.19 3.59
C GLU A 115 6.46 -0.60 4.31
N THR A 116 5.26 -0.80 3.79
CA THR A 116 4.01 -0.35 4.40
C THR A 116 3.83 -0.95 5.80
N ALA A 117 4.11 -2.25 5.95
CA ALA A 117 4.04 -2.92 7.25
C ALA A 117 5.09 -2.41 8.24
N LEU A 118 6.29 -2.11 7.75
CA LEU A 118 7.37 -1.55 8.58
C LEU A 118 7.02 -0.16 9.11
N PHE A 119 6.20 0.61 8.39
CA PHE A 119 5.64 1.87 8.86
C PHE A 119 4.36 1.69 9.70
N LYS A 120 3.96 0.45 9.98
CA LYS A 120 2.77 0.14 10.79
C LYS A 120 1.48 0.69 10.18
N VAL A 121 1.37 0.70 8.86
CA VAL A 121 0.17 1.13 8.17
C VAL A 121 -0.68 -0.09 7.80
N PRO A 122 -1.92 -0.19 8.27
CA PRO A 122 -2.84 -1.23 7.81
C PRO A 122 -3.06 -1.12 6.31
N GLN A 123 -3.05 -2.28 5.62
CA GLN A 123 -3.10 -2.27 4.17
C GLN A 123 -3.99 -3.37 3.61
N VAL A 124 -4.48 -3.13 2.40
CA VAL A 124 -5.07 -4.13 1.51
C VAL A 124 -4.12 -4.27 0.33
N VAL A 125 -3.71 -5.49 0.02
CA VAL A 125 -2.90 -5.77 -1.17
C VAL A 125 -3.82 -5.93 -2.37
N CYS A 126 -3.58 -5.12 -3.39
CA CYS A 126 -4.41 -5.03 -4.58
C CYS A 126 -3.56 -5.39 -5.80
N TYR A 127 -3.88 -6.50 -6.43
CA TYR A 127 -3.12 -6.93 -7.61
C TYR A 127 -4.08 -7.45 -8.68
N TYR A 128 -4.55 -6.54 -9.54
CA TYR A 128 -5.29 -6.93 -10.71
C TYR A 128 -4.31 -7.28 -11.83
N THR A 129 -4.59 -8.39 -12.51
CA THR A 129 -3.89 -8.79 -13.72
C THR A 129 -4.87 -9.56 -14.59
N PRO A 130 -4.78 -9.46 -15.92
CA PRO A 130 -5.59 -10.29 -16.81
C PRO A 130 -5.44 -11.77 -16.49
N ILE A 131 -6.54 -12.52 -16.50
CA ILE A 131 -6.59 -13.92 -16.09
C ILE A 131 -5.48 -14.78 -16.72
N GLY A 132 -5.22 -14.59 -18.01
CA GLY A 132 -4.18 -15.37 -18.71
C GLY A 132 -2.78 -15.14 -18.12
N LYS A 133 -2.43 -13.91 -17.79
CA LYS A 133 -1.14 -13.58 -17.16
C LYS A 133 -1.08 -14.12 -15.73
N PHE A 134 -2.19 -14.06 -15.01
CA PHE A 134 -2.27 -14.61 -13.66
C PHE A 134 -2.07 -16.13 -13.66
N ILE A 135 -2.72 -16.85 -14.57
CA ILE A 135 -2.56 -18.31 -14.72
C ILE A 135 -1.11 -18.66 -15.05
N SER A 136 -0.48 -17.91 -15.97
CA SER A 136 0.91 -18.13 -16.33
C SER A 136 1.85 -17.91 -15.14
N TRP A 137 1.62 -16.82 -14.38
CA TRP A 137 2.38 -16.55 -13.17
C TRP A 137 2.18 -17.64 -12.11
N LEU A 138 0.93 -18.07 -11.92
CA LEU A 138 0.57 -19.09 -10.96
C LEU A 138 1.24 -20.43 -11.29
N ARG A 139 1.29 -20.82 -12.57
CA ARG A 139 2.01 -22.04 -13.01
C ARG A 139 3.46 -22.05 -12.64
N LYS A 140 4.12 -20.89 -12.67
CA LYS A 140 5.54 -20.76 -12.29
C LYS A 140 5.75 -20.85 -10.78
N LYS A 141 4.75 -20.51 -9.97
CA LYS A 141 4.86 -20.39 -8.52
C LYS A 141 3.99 -21.35 -7.72
N ILE A 142 3.10 -22.07 -8.37
CA ILE A 142 2.01 -22.83 -7.75
C ILE A 142 2.44 -23.88 -6.72
N LEU A 143 3.64 -24.38 -6.85
CA LEU A 143 4.14 -25.45 -5.99
C LEU A 143 4.91 -24.92 -4.76
N LYS A 144 5.12 -23.62 -4.63
CA LYS A 144 6.01 -23.06 -3.61
C LYS A 144 5.46 -21.93 -2.78
N VAL A 145 4.40 -21.22 -3.23
CA VAL A 145 4.01 -19.96 -2.57
C VAL A 145 2.49 -19.81 -2.52
N GLN A 146 1.97 -19.74 -1.30
CA GLN A 146 0.55 -19.50 -1.05
C GLN A 146 0.18 -18.02 -1.18
N PHE A 147 1.15 -17.11 -1.04
CA PHE A 147 0.95 -15.67 -0.99
C PHE A 147 1.78 -14.95 -2.04
N ILE A 148 1.32 -13.75 -2.44
CA ILE A 148 2.03 -12.89 -3.40
C ILE A 148 2.73 -11.72 -2.72
N SER A 149 2.20 -11.23 -1.58
CA SER A 149 2.80 -10.11 -0.86
C SER A 149 3.99 -10.55 -0.04
N LEU A 150 5.02 -9.71 -0.01
CA LEU A 150 6.20 -9.98 0.78
C LEU A 150 5.88 -10.05 2.27
N VAL A 151 4.91 -9.26 2.75
CA VAL A 151 4.44 -9.30 4.13
C VAL A 151 3.96 -10.71 4.50
N ASN A 152 3.05 -11.28 3.73
CA ASN A 152 2.50 -12.60 4.04
C ASN A 152 3.54 -13.71 3.83
N LEU A 153 4.42 -13.55 2.84
CA LEU A 153 5.52 -14.50 2.61
C LEU A 153 6.48 -14.55 3.81
N VAL A 154 6.88 -13.39 4.32
CA VAL A 154 7.76 -13.31 5.48
C VAL A 154 7.08 -13.85 6.72
N ALA A 155 5.82 -13.51 6.95
CA ALA A 155 5.06 -13.96 8.10
C ALA A 155 4.72 -15.46 8.04
N GLY A 156 4.70 -16.05 6.86
CA GLY A 156 4.28 -17.44 6.66
C GLY A 156 2.79 -17.66 6.89
N LYS A 157 1.99 -16.60 6.88
CA LYS A 157 0.54 -16.62 7.10
C LYS A 157 -0.11 -15.38 6.52
N GLU A 158 -1.44 -15.39 6.41
CA GLU A 158 -2.18 -14.21 5.98
C GLU A 158 -2.22 -13.17 7.10
N VAL A 159 -1.38 -12.16 6.99
CA VAL A 159 -1.38 -10.98 7.86
C VAL A 159 -2.24 -9.88 7.25
N VAL A 160 -2.14 -9.74 5.92
CA VAL A 160 -2.89 -8.75 5.15
C VAL A 160 -3.71 -9.46 4.09
N ARG A 161 -4.90 -8.94 3.79
CA ARG A 161 -5.73 -9.50 2.73
C ARG A 161 -5.11 -9.19 1.37
N GLU A 162 -4.96 -10.24 0.56
CA GLU A 162 -4.51 -10.13 -0.82
C GLU A 162 -5.70 -10.29 -1.76
N LEU A 163 -6.04 -9.22 -2.47
CA LEU A 163 -7.07 -9.25 -3.50
C LEU A 163 -6.38 -9.36 -4.85
N VAL A 164 -6.48 -10.54 -5.46
CA VAL A 164 -5.72 -10.89 -6.65
C VAL A 164 -6.66 -11.33 -7.76
N ALA A 165 -6.43 -10.85 -8.98
CA ALA A 165 -7.18 -11.25 -10.17
C ALA A 165 -8.70 -11.12 -9.95
N ASP A 166 -9.43 -12.23 -9.93
CA ASP A 166 -10.90 -12.25 -9.82
C ASP A 166 -11.40 -11.67 -8.49
N SER A 167 -10.60 -11.73 -7.43
CA SER A 167 -10.98 -11.16 -6.13
C SER A 167 -10.67 -9.67 -6.02
N MET A 168 -9.89 -9.11 -6.95
CA MET A 168 -9.62 -7.67 -7.01
C MET A 168 -10.82 -6.95 -7.65
N THR A 169 -11.84 -6.71 -6.84
CA THR A 169 -13.08 -6.05 -7.24
C THR A 169 -13.32 -4.83 -6.36
N VAL A 170 -14.07 -3.86 -6.88
CA VAL A 170 -14.43 -2.65 -6.11
C VAL A 170 -15.12 -3.02 -4.79
N PRO A 171 -16.15 -3.88 -4.76
CA PRO A 171 -16.78 -4.25 -3.50
C PRO A 171 -15.84 -4.89 -2.49
N ASN A 172 -14.93 -5.75 -2.93
CA ASN A 172 -13.98 -6.42 -2.04
C ASN A 172 -12.97 -5.42 -1.46
N VAL A 173 -12.44 -4.51 -2.28
CA VAL A 173 -11.55 -3.46 -1.79
C VAL A 173 -12.27 -2.56 -0.78
N GLN A 174 -13.50 -2.17 -1.07
CA GLN A 174 -14.29 -1.34 -0.16
C GLN A 174 -14.54 -2.04 1.17
N TYR A 175 -14.86 -3.32 1.15
CA TYR A 175 -15.10 -4.11 2.35
C TYR A 175 -13.85 -4.13 3.25
N GLU A 176 -12.69 -4.45 2.66
CA GLU A 176 -11.44 -4.54 3.41
C GLU A 176 -10.97 -3.16 3.90
N LEU A 177 -11.07 -2.14 3.06
CA LEU A 177 -10.69 -0.78 3.44
C LEU A 177 -11.59 -0.25 4.56
N ASN A 178 -12.89 -0.52 4.50
CA ASN A 178 -13.80 -0.16 5.57
C ASN A 178 -13.40 -0.81 6.90
N ALA A 179 -13.02 -2.09 6.87
CA ALA A 179 -12.55 -2.78 8.07
C ALA A 179 -11.29 -2.14 8.64
N LEU A 180 -10.31 -1.80 7.79
CA LEU A 180 -9.09 -1.14 8.22
C LEU A 180 -9.33 0.22 8.85
N LEU A 181 -10.34 0.95 8.39
CA LEU A 181 -10.61 2.31 8.84
C LEU A 181 -11.51 2.36 10.07
N TYR A 182 -12.46 1.41 10.21
CA TYR A 182 -13.54 1.52 11.19
C TYR A 182 -13.65 0.35 12.16
N ASP A 183 -13.02 -0.79 11.89
CA ASP A 183 -13.02 -1.94 12.81
C ASP A 183 -11.72 -1.95 13.61
N LYS A 184 -11.77 -1.46 14.83
CA LYS A 184 -10.59 -1.36 15.72
C LYS A 184 -9.95 -2.72 15.98
N ALA A 185 -10.74 -3.76 16.18
CA ALA A 185 -10.22 -5.11 16.46
C ALA A 185 -9.45 -5.65 15.26
N TYR A 186 -10.00 -5.51 14.06
CA TYR A 186 -9.36 -5.93 12.82
C TYR A 186 -8.04 -5.18 12.61
N ARG A 187 -8.08 -3.85 12.76
CA ARG A 187 -6.91 -2.98 12.62
C ARG A 187 -5.81 -3.34 13.63
N ASN A 188 -6.17 -3.47 14.91
CA ASN A 188 -5.22 -3.77 15.97
C ASN A 188 -4.60 -5.16 15.82
N ASN A 189 -5.38 -6.13 15.34
CA ASN A 189 -4.85 -7.47 15.05
C ASN A 189 -3.80 -7.42 13.95
N MET A 190 -4.04 -6.67 12.88
CA MET A 190 -3.07 -6.51 11.79
C MET A 190 -1.78 -5.87 12.29
N LEU A 191 -1.88 -4.81 13.12
CA LEU A 191 -0.70 -4.15 13.68
C LEU A 191 0.09 -5.09 14.60
N ALA A 192 -0.59 -5.90 15.40
CA ALA A 192 0.07 -6.91 16.25
C ALA A 192 0.81 -7.97 15.41
N GLU A 193 0.19 -8.39 14.30
CA GLU A 193 0.82 -9.32 13.38
C GLU A 193 2.03 -8.70 12.67
N TYR A 194 1.99 -7.41 12.38
CA TYR A 194 3.15 -6.69 11.86
C TYR A 194 4.32 -6.74 12.86
N ASP A 195 4.04 -6.55 14.14
CA ASP A 195 5.08 -6.63 15.19
C ASP A 195 5.73 -8.00 15.22
N ARG A 196 4.94 -9.07 15.13
CA ARG A 196 5.47 -10.45 15.08
C ARG A 196 6.31 -10.68 13.84
N MET A 197 5.86 -10.19 12.69
CA MET A 197 6.61 -10.30 11.43
C MET A 197 7.96 -9.56 11.52
N ILE A 198 7.97 -8.38 12.12
CA ILE A 198 9.19 -7.60 12.30
C ILE A 198 10.18 -8.33 13.20
N GLU A 199 9.71 -9.01 14.24
CA GLU A 199 10.56 -9.86 15.08
C GLU A 199 11.21 -10.99 14.25
N ILE A 200 10.45 -11.61 13.33
CA ILE A 200 10.98 -12.66 12.44
C ILE A 200 12.09 -12.10 11.55
N LEU A 201 11.91 -10.87 11.02
CA LEU A 201 12.92 -10.23 10.19
C LEU A 201 14.20 -9.87 10.95
N GLY A 202 14.08 -9.62 12.24
CA GLY A 202 15.19 -9.16 13.07
C GLY A 202 15.45 -7.66 12.93
N PRO A 203 16.37 -7.12 13.77
CA PRO A 203 16.69 -5.70 13.78
C PRO A 203 17.43 -5.25 12.51
N ALA A 204 17.40 -3.94 12.27
CA ALA A 204 18.20 -3.32 11.21
C ALA A 204 19.69 -3.60 11.44
N GLY A 205 20.42 -3.84 10.35
CA GLY A 205 21.84 -4.16 10.42
C GLY A 205 22.17 -5.59 10.83
N ALA A 206 21.16 -6.43 11.08
CA ALA A 206 21.40 -7.86 11.36
C ALA A 206 21.81 -8.56 10.07
N SER A 207 22.91 -9.29 10.10
CA SER A 207 23.45 -10.08 9.00
C SER A 207 23.11 -11.55 9.15
#